data_dd714fd57a22042805bc6cf018673e42
#
_entry.id   dd714fd57a22042805bc6cf018673e42
#
_cell.length_a   1.000
_cell.length_b   1.000
_cell.length_c   1.000
_cell.angle_alpha   90.00
_cell.angle_beta   90.00
_cell.angle_gamma   90.00
#
_symmetry.space_group_name_H-M   'P 1'
#
loop_
_entity.id
_entity.type
_entity.pdbx_description
1 polymer ?
#
loop_
_entity_poly.entity_id
_entity_poly.type
_entity_poly.pdbx_seq_one_letter_code
_entity_poly.pdbx_strand_id
1 'polypeptide(L)'
;MKVIIAVDSRVMRQIVLRTLRQAGFGHHDFVEATDGADALDKVTTEQPDLVLSDWNMPNKTGIELLRDLRGSGNAVPFGFVTSEGSEEMRETAEAAGALFLIAKPFTPEHFESALVGMLG
;
A
#
# COMPACT_ATOMS: atom_id res chain seq x y z
N MET A 1 -4.14 9.22 -11.29
CA MET A 1 -4.80 8.18 -10.49
C MET A 1 -4.72 8.51 -9.00
N LYS A 2 -5.62 8.00 -8.22
CA LYS A 2 -5.64 8.22 -6.78
C LYS A 2 -5.06 7.01 -6.05
N VAL A 3 -4.07 7.25 -5.18
CA VAL A 3 -3.36 6.21 -4.44
C VAL A 3 -3.46 6.50 -2.95
N ILE A 4 -3.89 5.52 -2.16
CA ILE A 4 -3.89 5.64 -0.70
C ILE A 4 -2.58 5.06 -0.17
N ILE A 5 -1.91 5.82 0.68
CA ILE A 5 -0.68 5.41 1.38
C ILE A 5 -1.04 5.21 2.86
N ALA A 6 -1.22 3.96 3.26
CA ALA A 6 -1.61 3.59 4.62
C ALA A 6 -0.38 3.14 5.41
N VAL A 7 0.22 4.07 6.12
CA VAL A 7 1.42 3.85 6.94
C VAL A 7 1.30 4.69 8.19
N ASP A 8 1.41 4.09 9.39
CA ASP A 8 1.23 4.81 10.64
C ASP A 8 2.38 5.77 10.98
N SER A 9 3.61 5.44 10.59
CA SER A 9 4.77 6.30 10.81
C SER A 9 4.81 7.43 9.78
N ARG A 10 4.77 8.67 10.25
CA ARG A 10 4.89 9.84 9.37
C ARG A 10 6.22 9.84 8.61
N VAL A 11 7.31 9.48 9.27
CA VAL A 11 8.63 9.41 8.64
C VAL A 11 8.63 8.39 7.51
N MET A 12 8.08 7.22 7.76
CA MET A 12 8.00 6.17 6.75
C MET A 12 7.09 6.58 5.59
N ARG A 13 5.95 7.24 5.86
CA ARG A 13 5.09 7.77 4.79
C ARG A 13 5.84 8.74 3.89
N GLN A 14 6.63 9.63 4.46
CA GLN A 14 7.44 10.58 3.69
C GLN A 14 8.49 9.87 2.83
N ILE A 15 9.10 8.82 3.35
CA ILE A 15 10.06 8.01 2.58
C ILE A 15 9.37 7.35 1.39
N VAL A 16 8.21 6.74 1.60
CA VAL A 16 7.45 6.09 0.53
C VAL A 16 7.06 7.11 -0.54
N LEU A 17 6.52 8.26 -0.14
CA LEU A 17 6.12 9.31 -1.07
C LEU A 17 7.30 9.84 -1.87
N ARG A 18 8.43 10.08 -1.23
CA ARG A 18 9.65 10.54 -1.90
C ARG A 18 10.13 9.51 -2.92
N THR A 19 10.15 8.25 -2.52
CA THR A 19 10.61 7.17 -3.40
C THR A 19 9.69 7.02 -4.62
N LEU A 20 8.38 7.16 -4.43
CA LEU A 20 7.42 7.18 -5.54
C LEU A 20 7.67 8.32 -6.52
N ARG A 21 7.97 9.51 -6.00
CA ARG A 21 8.31 10.67 -6.85
C ARG A 21 9.59 10.41 -7.64
N GLN A 22 10.59 9.84 -6.99
CA GLN A 22 11.86 9.47 -7.65
C GLN A 22 11.66 8.40 -8.73
N ALA A 23 10.68 7.52 -8.56
CA ALA A 23 10.34 6.50 -9.54
C ALA A 23 9.51 7.02 -10.72
N GLY A 24 9.11 8.30 -10.68
CA GLY A 24 8.34 8.92 -11.76
C GLY A 24 6.83 8.95 -11.54
N PHE A 25 6.35 8.61 -10.34
CA PHE A 25 4.91 8.56 -10.05
C PHE A 25 4.39 9.78 -9.27
N GLY A 26 5.18 10.84 -9.17
CA GLY A 26 4.83 12.03 -8.38
C GLY A 26 3.64 12.83 -8.90
N HIS A 27 3.19 12.57 -10.12
CA HIS A 27 2.06 13.27 -10.73
C HIS A 27 0.68 12.69 -10.35
N HIS A 28 0.66 11.59 -9.60
CA HIS A 28 -0.60 11.00 -9.12
C HIS A 28 -1.07 11.65 -7.83
N ASP A 29 -2.35 11.52 -7.52
CA ASP A 29 -2.94 12.02 -6.28
C ASP A 29 -2.71 11.01 -5.14
N PHE A 30 -2.03 11.46 -4.10
CA PHE A 30 -1.75 10.62 -2.93
C PHE A 30 -2.59 11.06 -1.74
N VAL A 31 -3.28 10.10 -1.12
CA VAL A 31 -4.07 10.31 0.09
C VAL A 31 -3.42 9.49 1.20
N GLU A 32 -3.05 10.16 2.30
CA GLU A 32 -2.39 9.51 3.43
C GLU A 32 -3.40 9.00 4.45
N ALA A 33 -3.18 7.78 4.92
CA ALA A 33 -3.93 7.18 6.01
C ALA A 33 -2.95 6.78 7.12
N THR A 34 -3.38 6.94 8.37
CA THR A 34 -2.51 6.77 9.53
C THR A 34 -2.56 5.38 10.15
N ASP A 35 -3.57 4.60 9.83
CA ASP A 35 -3.71 3.20 10.28
C ASP A 35 -4.70 2.47 9.36
N GLY A 36 -4.94 1.19 9.66
CA GLY A 36 -5.82 0.37 8.83
C GLY A 36 -7.29 0.78 8.90
N ALA A 37 -7.75 1.27 10.04
CA ALA A 37 -9.13 1.73 10.18
C ALA A 37 -9.37 3.02 9.38
N ASP A 38 -8.44 3.96 9.48
CA ASP A 38 -8.46 5.20 8.68
C ASP A 38 -8.39 4.89 7.18
N ALA A 39 -7.55 3.93 6.80
CA ALA A 39 -7.42 3.51 5.41
C ALA A 39 -8.73 2.88 4.89
N LEU A 40 -9.40 2.08 5.68
CA LEU A 40 -10.66 1.46 5.29
C LEU A 40 -11.71 2.52 4.99
N ASP A 41 -11.84 3.53 5.85
CA ASP A 41 -12.73 4.67 5.62
C ASP A 41 -12.39 5.40 4.33
N LYS A 42 -11.11 5.67 4.10
CA LYS A 42 -10.66 6.41 2.92
C LYS A 42 -10.82 5.62 1.64
N VAL A 43 -10.63 4.30 1.66
CA VAL A 43 -10.92 3.47 0.48
C VAL A 43 -12.40 3.57 0.13
N THR A 44 -13.27 3.54 1.12
CA THR A 44 -14.72 3.62 0.90
C THR A 44 -15.15 4.97 0.34
N THR A 45 -14.60 6.07 0.88
CA THR A 45 -15.01 7.43 0.49
C THR A 45 -14.29 7.94 -0.76
N GLU A 46 -13.02 7.62 -0.94
CA GLU A 46 -12.19 8.14 -2.03
C GLU A 46 -12.19 7.27 -3.29
N GLN A 47 -12.54 6.00 -3.15
CA GLN A 47 -12.53 5.03 -4.26
C GLN A 47 -11.22 5.07 -5.05
N PRO A 48 -10.07 4.76 -4.41
CA PRO A 48 -8.76 4.88 -5.04
C PRO A 48 -8.53 3.83 -6.13
N ASP A 49 -7.51 4.07 -6.92
CA ASP A 49 -7.04 3.13 -7.95
C ASP A 49 -6.02 2.13 -7.42
N LEU A 50 -5.40 2.43 -6.27
CA LEU A 50 -4.39 1.60 -5.65
C LEU A 50 -4.28 1.92 -4.17
N VAL A 51 -4.04 0.90 -3.36
CA VAL A 51 -3.71 1.04 -1.94
C VAL A 51 -2.30 0.49 -1.71
N LEU A 52 -1.43 1.32 -1.14
CA LEU A 52 -0.11 0.90 -0.65
C LEU A 52 -0.18 0.93 0.88
N SER A 53 0.02 -0.21 1.52
CA SER A 53 -0.17 -0.31 2.97
C SER A 53 1.03 -0.95 3.65
N ASP A 54 1.38 -0.43 4.82
CA ASP A 54 2.27 -1.13 5.73
C ASP A 54 1.51 -2.35 6.30
N TRP A 55 2.25 -3.31 6.80
CA TRP A 55 1.69 -4.49 7.45
C TRP A 55 1.31 -4.20 8.90
N ASN A 56 2.26 -3.64 9.65
CA ASN A 56 2.09 -3.38 11.09
C ASN A 56 1.57 -1.96 11.32
N MET A 57 0.31 -1.87 11.73
CA MET A 57 -0.34 -0.60 12.05
C MET A 57 -1.25 -0.79 13.26
N PRO A 58 -1.45 0.26 14.08
CA PRO A 58 -2.39 0.17 15.20
C PRO A 58 -3.83 0.09 14.68
N ASN A 59 -4.74 -0.33 15.54
CA ASN A 59 -6.18 -0.44 15.33
C ASN A 59 -6.56 -1.52 14.32
N LYS A 60 -5.94 -1.53 13.15
CA LYS A 60 -6.14 -2.55 12.12
C LYS A 60 -4.85 -2.70 11.33
N THR A 61 -4.35 -3.93 11.22
CA THR A 61 -3.14 -4.22 10.44
C THR A 61 -3.42 -4.17 8.94
N GLY A 62 -2.34 -4.09 8.14
CA GLY A 62 -2.49 -4.07 6.69
C GLY A 62 -3.13 -5.33 6.13
N ILE A 63 -2.82 -6.50 6.70
CA ILE A 63 -3.43 -7.75 6.24
C ILE A 63 -4.91 -7.83 6.63
N GLU A 64 -5.27 -7.32 7.79
CA GLU A 64 -6.68 -7.22 8.21
C GLU A 64 -7.45 -6.27 7.29
N LEU A 65 -6.85 -5.13 6.96
CA LEU A 65 -7.42 -4.17 6.00
C LEU A 65 -7.70 -4.85 4.65
N LEU A 66 -6.73 -5.56 4.12
CA LEU A 66 -6.87 -6.26 2.84
C LEU A 66 -7.98 -7.31 2.89
N ARG A 67 -8.02 -8.11 3.95
CA ARG A 67 -9.06 -9.13 4.11
C ARG A 67 -10.46 -8.51 4.23
N ASP A 68 -10.57 -7.40 4.95
CA ASP A 68 -11.85 -6.69 5.08
C ASP A 68 -12.32 -6.15 3.72
N LEU A 69 -11.41 -5.57 2.94
CA LEU A 69 -11.74 -5.07 1.61
C LEU A 69 -12.23 -6.19 0.70
N ARG A 70 -11.49 -7.30 0.66
CA ARG A 70 -11.87 -8.44 -0.18
C ARG A 70 -13.17 -9.08 0.28
N GLY A 71 -13.38 -9.17 1.60
CA GLY A 71 -14.60 -9.72 2.19
C GLY A 71 -15.84 -8.89 1.89
N SER A 72 -15.69 -7.58 1.68
CA SER A 72 -16.79 -6.70 1.30
C SER A 72 -16.99 -6.59 -0.21
N GLY A 73 -16.24 -7.36 -1.00
CA GLY A 73 -16.34 -7.33 -2.45
C GLY A 73 -15.52 -6.23 -3.11
N ASN A 74 -14.69 -5.51 -2.36
CA ASN A 74 -13.84 -4.47 -2.94
C ASN A 74 -12.55 -5.09 -3.46
N ALA A 75 -12.33 -5.00 -4.77
CA ALA A 75 -11.20 -5.60 -5.48
C ALA A 75 -10.11 -4.57 -5.81
N VAL A 76 -10.03 -3.46 -5.09
CA VAL A 76 -9.03 -2.42 -5.35
C VAL A 76 -7.62 -3.03 -5.36
N PRO A 77 -6.78 -2.68 -6.35
CA PRO A 77 -5.38 -3.11 -6.37
C PRO A 77 -4.68 -2.74 -5.07
N PHE A 78 -3.98 -3.69 -4.47
CA PHE A 78 -3.40 -3.57 -3.14
C PHE A 78 -1.98 -4.11 -3.14
N GLY A 79 -1.04 -3.34 -2.59
CA GLY A 79 0.33 -3.77 -2.41
C GLY A 79 0.83 -3.40 -1.02
N PHE A 80 1.76 -4.19 -0.49
CA PHE A 80 2.38 -3.92 0.80
C PHE A 80 3.72 -3.21 0.65
N VAL A 81 3.96 -2.27 1.55
CA VAL A 81 5.27 -1.64 1.78
C VAL A 81 5.57 -1.82 3.27
N THR A 82 6.64 -2.49 3.61
CA THR A 82 6.90 -2.88 5.00
C THR A 82 8.37 -2.75 5.37
N SER A 83 8.65 -2.55 6.66
CA SER A 83 10.02 -2.48 7.16
C SER A 83 10.72 -3.84 7.12
N GLU A 84 9.96 -4.93 7.09
CA GLU A 84 10.50 -6.28 6.96
C GLU A 84 9.55 -7.15 6.15
N GLY A 85 10.11 -8.07 5.36
CA GLY A 85 9.30 -8.99 4.57
C GLY A 85 9.96 -10.36 4.54
N SER A 86 9.22 -11.38 4.98
CA SER A 86 9.64 -12.76 4.89
C SER A 86 8.91 -13.44 3.74
N GLU A 87 9.39 -14.61 3.35
CA GLU A 87 8.70 -15.44 2.35
C GLU A 87 7.29 -15.80 2.82
N GLU A 88 7.14 -16.09 4.10
CA GLU A 88 5.84 -16.39 4.71
C GLU A 88 4.89 -15.19 4.60
N MET A 89 5.37 -13.98 4.86
CA MET A 89 4.57 -12.78 4.71
C MET A 89 4.14 -12.57 3.25
N ARG A 90 5.05 -12.80 2.29
CA ARG A 90 4.73 -12.69 0.88
C ARG A 90 3.63 -13.66 0.46
N GLU A 91 3.73 -14.91 0.90
CA GLU A 91 2.73 -15.93 0.61
C GLU A 91 1.37 -15.57 1.21
N THR A 92 1.36 -15.09 2.45
CA THR A 92 0.13 -14.65 3.13
C THR A 92 -0.51 -13.48 2.39
N ALA A 93 0.30 -12.51 1.97
CA ALA A 93 -0.17 -11.35 1.22
C ALA A 93 -0.80 -11.76 -0.12
N GLU A 94 -0.13 -12.60 -0.88
CA GLU A 94 -0.62 -13.09 -2.16
C GLU A 94 -1.93 -13.86 -2.00
N ALA A 95 -2.00 -14.75 -1.00
CA ALA A 95 -3.20 -15.53 -0.71
C ALA A 95 -4.40 -14.63 -0.36
N ALA A 96 -4.15 -13.49 0.26
CA ALA A 96 -5.18 -12.51 0.62
C ALA A 96 -5.56 -11.59 -0.54
N GLY A 97 -4.83 -11.62 -1.65
CA GLY A 97 -5.12 -10.84 -2.84
C GLY A 97 -4.24 -9.62 -3.08
N ALA A 98 -3.10 -9.50 -2.40
CA ALA A 98 -2.14 -8.45 -2.68
C ALA A 98 -1.37 -8.75 -3.96
N LEU A 99 -1.03 -7.71 -4.71
CA LEU A 99 -0.30 -7.84 -5.97
C LEU A 99 1.21 -7.90 -5.76
N PHE A 100 1.72 -7.31 -4.67
CA PHE A 100 3.15 -7.30 -4.38
C PHE A 100 3.41 -6.97 -2.91
N LEU A 101 4.64 -7.22 -2.49
CA LEU A 101 5.15 -6.79 -1.18
C LEU A 101 6.57 -6.26 -1.40
N ILE A 102 6.79 -5.00 -1.03
CA ILE A 102 8.08 -4.34 -1.12
C ILE A 102 8.61 -4.15 0.29
N ALA A 103 9.77 -4.74 0.57
CA ALA A 103 10.42 -4.63 1.88
C ALA A 103 11.51 -3.57 1.85
N LYS A 104 11.78 -2.97 3.00
CA LYS A 104 12.89 -2.03 3.19
C LYS A 104 14.23 -2.70 2.86
N PRO A 105 15.20 -2.01 2.24
CA PRO A 105 15.16 -0.60 1.87
C PRO A 105 14.32 -0.37 0.60
N PHE A 106 13.50 0.70 0.61
CA PHE A 106 12.70 1.06 -0.55
C PHE A 106 13.56 1.78 -1.59
N THR A 107 13.53 1.32 -2.84
CA THR A 107 14.23 1.96 -3.94
C THR A 107 13.22 2.36 -5.02
N PRO A 108 13.55 3.40 -5.82
CA PRO A 108 12.69 3.76 -6.95
C PRO A 108 12.44 2.59 -7.90
N GLU A 109 13.46 1.76 -8.12
CA GLU A 109 13.38 0.60 -9.01
C GLU A 109 12.38 -0.43 -8.52
N HIS A 110 12.27 -0.64 -7.20
CA HIS A 110 11.27 -1.55 -6.62
C HIS A 110 9.85 -1.09 -6.94
N PHE A 111 9.58 0.20 -6.76
CA PHE A 111 8.26 0.76 -7.07
C PHE A 111 8.00 0.79 -8.56
N GLU A 112 8.99 1.13 -9.36
CA GLU A 112 8.87 1.14 -10.82
C GLU A 112 8.48 -0.25 -11.32
N SER A 113 9.19 -1.29 -10.89
CA SER A 113 8.90 -2.67 -11.29
C SER A 113 7.51 -3.13 -10.86
N ALA A 114 7.08 -2.75 -9.66
CA ALA A 114 5.79 -3.16 -9.12
C ALA A 114 4.61 -2.42 -9.76
N LEU A 115 4.78 -1.15 -10.13
CA LEU A 115 3.67 -0.26 -10.49
C LEU A 115 3.62 0.11 -11.97
N VAL A 116 4.61 -0.22 -12.77
CA VAL A 116 4.70 0.21 -14.17
C VAL A 116 3.46 -0.17 -14.97
N GLY A 117 2.88 -1.31 -14.71
CA GLY A 117 1.67 -1.79 -15.40
C GLY A 117 0.37 -1.19 -14.89
N MET A 118 0.40 -0.50 -13.76
CA MET A 118 -0.79 0.04 -13.09
C MET A 118 -0.88 1.55 -13.18
N LEU A 119 0.21 2.23 -12.90
CA LEU A 119 0.24 3.68 -12.83
C LEU A 119 0.93 4.33 -14.04
N GLY A 120 1.63 3.53 -14.80
CA GLY A 120 2.29 3.91 -16.05
C GLY A 120 2.73 5.33 -16.23
#